data_6685f78a2989cf093c258e4071ea0fd6
#
_entry.id   6685f78a2989cf093c258e4071ea0fd6
#
_cell.length_a   1.000
_cell.length_b   1.000
_cell.length_c   1.000
_cell.angle_alpha   90.00
_cell.angle_beta   90.00
_cell.angle_gamma   90.00
#
_symmetry.space_group_name_H-M   'P 1'
#
loop_
_entity.id
_entity.type
_entity.pdbx_description
1 polymer ?
#
loop_
_entity_poly.entity_id
_entity_poly.type
_entity_poly.pdbx_seq_one_letter_code
_entity_poly.pdbx_strand_id
1 'polypeptide(L)'
;MSAFGAVAWAIKEQVSKNWSEPGDFSGLSVEFVVKVDREGNVKSVKMTRGSGDARLDESAENAIFKASPLPFPGEARFYEYLKEFNFIFKPES
;
A
#
# COMPACT_ATOMS: atom_id res chain seq x y z
N MET A 1 4.17 19.23 -7.25
CA MET A 1 4.14 17.79 -6.91
C MET A 1 4.30 16.97 -8.18
N SER A 2 5.17 15.96 -8.15
CA SER A 2 5.34 15.10 -9.31
C SER A 2 4.14 14.14 -9.46
N ALA A 3 3.96 13.58 -10.67
CA ALA A 3 2.90 12.60 -10.91
C ALA A 3 3.05 11.40 -9.98
N PHE A 4 4.28 10.98 -9.72
CA PHE A 4 4.54 9.86 -8.81
C PHE A 4 4.12 10.19 -7.38
N GLY A 5 4.37 11.42 -6.93
CA GLY A 5 3.95 11.84 -5.60
C GLY A 5 2.44 11.79 -5.42
N ALA A 6 1.70 12.26 -6.44
CA ALA A 6 0.25 12.23 -6.41
C ALA A 6 -0.29 10.79 -6.38
N VAL A 7 0.29 9.90 -7.18
CA VAL A 7 -0.13 8.49 -7.21
C VAL A 7 0.19 7.82 -5.88
N ALA A 8 1.38 8.02 -5.34
CA ALA A 8 1.77 7.44 -4.06
C ALA A 8 0.83 7.88 -2.95
N TRP A 9 0.48 9.16 -2.92
CA TRP A 9 -0.45 9.69 -1.93
C TRP A 9 -1.84 9.06 -2.07
N ALA A 10 -2.32 8.93 -3.32
CA ALA A 10 -3.63 8.34 -3.58
C ALA A 10 -3.70 6.88 -3.16
N ILE A 11 -2.63 6.12 -3.39
CA ILE A 11 -2.54 4.72 -2.96
C ILE A 11 -2.59 4.64 -1.44
N LYS A 12 -1.78 5.45 -0.77
CA LYS A 12 -1.75 5.48 0.70
C LYS A 12 -3.13 5.82 1.28
N GLU A 13 -3.79 6.80 0.70
CA GLU A 13 -5.12 7.23 1.12
C GLU A 13 -6.12 6.09 0.99
N GLN A 14 -6.11 5.40 -0.14
CA GLN A 14 -7.05 4.31 -0.38
C GLN A 14 -6.81 3.11 0.52
N VAL A 15 -5.56 2.76 0.77
CA VAL A 15 -5.23 1.69 1.70
C VAL A 15 -5.69 2.07 3.11
N SER A 16 -5.43 3.30 3.53
CA SER A 16 -5.83 3.77 4.85
C SER A 16 -7.35 3.72 5.06
N LYS A 17 -8.13 4.04 4.04
CA LYS A 17 -9.59 3.96 4.11
C LYS A 17 -10.10 2.54 4.27
N ASN A 18 -9.35 1.56 3.80
CA ASN A 18 -9.73 0.16 3.87
C ASN A 18 -9.09 -0.57 5.05
N TRP A 19 -8.36 0.14 5.87
CA TRP A 19 -7.71 -0.44 7.05
C TRP A 19 -8.62 -0.35 8.26
N SER A 20 -8.84 -1.51 8.89
CA SER A 20 -9.59 -1.58 10.14
C SER A 20 -8.58 -1.58 11.28
N GLU A 21 -8.63 -0.55 12.12
CA GLU A 21 -7.70 -0.42 13.24
C GLU A 21 -7.99 -1.47 14.32
N PRO A 22 -7.14 -2.49 14.48
CA PRO A 22 -7.35 -3.47 15.56
C PRO A 22 -6.78 -3.02 16.89
N GLY A 23 -6.26 -1.79 17.00
CA GLY A 23 -5.69 -1.25 18.22
C GLY A 23 -4.87 -0.01 17.93
N ASP A 24 -4.14 0.46 18.96
CA ASP A 24 -3.23 1.59 18.84
C ASP A 24 -1.85 1.09 18.40
N PHE A 25 -1.45 1.46 17.20
CA PHE A 25 -0.16 1.07 16.63
C PHE A 25 0.75 2.27 16.38
N SER A 26 0.54 3.35 17.12
CA SER A 26 1.38 4.55 16.99
C SER A 26 2.86 4.21 17.14
N GLY A 27 3.68 4.79 16.30
CA GLY A 27 5.12 4.56 16.32
C GLY A 27 5.59 3.32 15.59
N LEU A 28 4.65 2.49 15.11
CA LEU A 28 5.00 1.29 14.35
C LEU A 28 4.86 1.54 12.85
N SER A 29 5.59 0.74 12.07
CA SER A 29 5.46 0.76 10.63
C SER A 29 5.71 -0.63 10.08
N VAL A 30 5.14 -0.92 8.93
CA VAL A 30 5.35 -2.18 8.22
C VAL A 30 5.61 -1.87 6.76
N GLU A 31 6.52 -2.62 6.15
CA GLU A 31 6.91 -2.39 4.76
C GLU A 31 6.60 -3.61 3.92
N PHE A 32 6.02 -3.35 2.75
CA PHE A 32 5.66 -4.39 1.79
C PHE A 32 6.22 -4.07 0.42
N VAL A 33 6.43 -5.12 -0.38
CA VAL A 33 6.59 -4.99 -1.83
C VAL A 33 5.25 -5.39 -2.43
N VAL A 34 4.65 -4.48 -3.20
CA VAL A 34 3.34 -4.66 -3.80
C VAL A 34 3.50 -4.76 -5.31
N LYS A 35 2.90 -5.79 -5.91
CA LYS A 35 2.87 -5.95 -7.37
C LYS A 35 1.45 -5.78 -7.86
N VAL A 36 1.30 -5.01 -8.91
CA VAL A 36 -0.02 -4.71 -9.50
C VAL A 36 0.01 -4.95 -11.01
N ASP A 37 -1.17 -5.13 -11.58
CA ASP A 37 -1.33 -5.19 -13.03
C ASP A 37 -1.59 -3.77 -13.59
N ARG A 38 -1.87 -3.68 -14.89
CA ARG A 38 -2.05 -2.39 -15.57
C ARG A 38 -3.27 -1.62 -15.10
N GLU A 39 -4.26 -2.31 -14.57
CA GLU A 39 -5.48 -1.70 -14.05
C GLU A 39 -5.36 -1.33 -12.57
N GLY A 40 -4.21 -1.63 -11.95
CA GLY A 40 -4.01 -1.37 -10.53
C GLY A 40 -4.47 -2.49 -9.62
N ASN A 41 -4.88 -3.63 -10.18
CA ASN A 41 -5.27 -4.77 -9.35
C ASN A 41 -4.05 -5.34 -8.65
N VAL A 42 -4.17 -5.55 -7.35
CA VAL A 42 -3.07 -6.08 -6.54
C VAL A 42 -2.87 -7.56 -6.85
N LYS A 43 -1.67 -7.91 -7.33
CA LYS A 43 -1.32 -9.28 -7.68
C LYS A 43 -0.60 -10.00 -6.58
N SER A 44 0.27 -9.31 -5.86
CA SER A 44 0.95 -9.89 -4.69
C SER A 44 1.36 -8.81 -3.71
N VAL A 45 1.42 -9.20 -2.45
CA VAL A 45 1.89 -8.35 -1.37
C VAL A 45 2.87 -9.19 -0.57
N LYS A 46 4.11 -8.72 -0.47
CA LYS A 46 5.14 -9.42 0.28
C LYS A 46 5.70 -8.50 1.36
N MET A 47 5.59 -8.91 2.62
CA MET A 47 6.16 -8.15 3.73
C MET A 47 7.67 -8.27 3.71
N THR A 48 8.36 -7.13 3.64
CA THR A 48 9.82 -7.08 3.67
C THR A 48 10.35 -6.66 5.04
N ARG A 49 9.52 -5.95 5.82
CA ARG A 49 9.89 -5.52 7.16
C ARG A 49 8.64 -5.44 8.03
N GLY A 50 8.52 -6.34 9.00
CA GLY A 50 7.40 -6.35 9.92
C GLY A 50 7.50 -5.25 10.96
N SER A 51 6.36 -4.89 11.55
CA SER A 51 6.29 -3.88 12.60
C SER A 51 6.71 -4.41 13.96
N GLY A 52 6.72 -5.72 14.11
CA GLY A 52 6.88 -6.38 15.41
C GLY A 52 5.57 -6.76 16.06
N ASP A 53 4.44 -6.37 15.46
CA ASP A 53 3.11 -6.74 15.94
C ASP A 53 2.36 -7.43 14.79
N ALA A 54 2.10 -8.72 14.95
CA ALA A 54 1.46 -9.52 13.90
C ALA A 54 0.06 -9.01 13.53
N ARG A 55 -0.65 -8.40 14.47
CA ARG A 55 -1.99 -7.87 14.22
C ARG A 55 -1.94 -6.70 13.24
N LEU A 56 -0.95 -5.81 13.42
CA LEU A 56 -0.76 -4.70 12.48
C LEU A 56 -0.34 -5.24 11.12
N ASP A 57 0.61 -6.16 11.10
CA ASP A 57 1.16 -6.69 9.84
C ASP A 57 0.05 -7.34 9.01
N GLU A 58 -0.78 -8.15 9.64
CA GLU A 58 -1.88 -8.84 8.96
C GLU A 58 -2.96 -7.86 8.52
N SER A 59 -3.35 -6.92 9.38
CA SER A 59 -4.40 -5.96 9.04
C SER A 59 -3.97 -5.02 7.92
N ALA A 60 -2.71 -4.62 7.90
CA ALA A 60 -2.18 -3.77 6.84
C ALA A 60 -2.15 -4.51 5.49
N GLU A 61 -1.72 -5.77 5.49
CA GLU A 61 -1.73 -6.59 4.28
C GLU A 61 -3.15 -6.74 3.74
N ASN A 62 -4.11 -7.04 4.61
CA ASN A 62 -5.51 -7.15 4.22
C ASN A 62 -6.04 -5.83 3.66
N ALA A 63 -5.64 -4.69 4.24
CA ALA A 63 -6.07 -3.39 3.75
C ALA A 63 -5.59 -3.13 2.33
N ILE A 64 -4.36 -3.56 2.00
CA ILE A 64 -3.84 -3.40 0.64
C ILE A 64 -4.68 -4.20 -0.35
N PHE A 65 -5.00 -5.45 -0.03
CA PHE A 65 -5.85 -6.28 -0.89
C PHE A 65 -7.26 -5.70 -1.02
N LYS A 66 -7.84 -5.21 0.07
CA LYS A 66 -9.17 -4.60 0.03
C LYS A 66 -9.21 -3.30 -0.77
N ALA A 67 -8.09 -2.60 -0.85
CA ALA A 67 -8.00 -1.36 -1.60
C ALA A 67 -7.88 -1.59 -3.10
N SER A 68 -7.66 -2.81 -3.53
CA SER A 68 -7.56 -3.17 -4.95
C SER A 68 -8.91 -2.95 -5.68
N PRO A 69 -8.93 -2.37 -6.89
CA PRO A 69 -7.76 -1.89 -7.63
C PRO A 69 -7.24 -0.55 -7.07
N LEU A 70 -5.92 -0.43 -7.03
CA LEU A 70 -5.30 0.80 -6.55
C LEU A 70 -5.44 1.89 -7.61
N PRO A 71 -5.47 3.18 -7.19
CA PRO A 71 -5.54 4.27 -8.15
C PRO A 71 -4.24 4.32 -8.95
N PHE A 72 -4.37 4.11 -10.24
CA PHE A 72 -3.22 3.98 -11.12
C PHE A 72 -3.44 4.86 -12.34
N PRO A 73 -2.42 5.63 -12.79
CA PRO A 73 -2.56 6.39 -14.01
C PRO A 73 -2.68 5.46 -15.22
N GLY A 74 -3.52 5.80 -16.17
CA GLY A 74 -3.76 4.98 -17.34
C GLY A 74 -2.62 4.97 -18.36
N GLU A 75 -1.52 5.64 -18.07
CA GLU A 75 -0.40 5.76 -18.98
C GLU A 75 0.59 4.62 -18.78
N ALA A 76 0.93 3.94 -19.88
CA ALA A 76 1.84 2.78 -19.84
C ALA A 76 3.18 3.10 -19.19
N ARG A 77 3.70 4.32 -19.38
CA ARG A 77 4.99 4.71 -18.79
C ARG A 77 4.98 4.65 -17.26
N PHE A 78 3.85 4.97 -16.64
CA PHE A 78 3.75 4.91 -15.19
C PHE A 78 3.70 3.48 -14.70
N TYR A 79 3.07 2.60 -15.46
CA TYR A 79 3.01 1.19 -15.10
C TYR A 79 4.41 0.59 -15.00
N GLU A 80 5.31 0.91 -15.93
CA GLU A 80 6.66 0.38 -15.90
C GLU A 80 7.40 0.70 -14.61
N TYR A 81 7.11 1.85 -14.00
CA TYR A 81 7.72 2.25 -12.74
C TYR A 81 6.96 1.76 -11.52
N LEU A 82 5.66 1.56 -11.64
CA LEU A 82 4.79 1.30 -10.50
C LEU A 82 4.24 -0.12 -10.44
N LYS A 83 4.57 -0.97 -11.40
CA LYS A 83 4.10 -2.37 -11.42
C LYS A 83 4.59 -3.15 -10.20
N GLU A 84 5.68 -2.71 -9.60
CA GLU A 84 6.21 -3.26 -8.35
C GLU A 84 6.79 -2.11 -7.56
N PHE A 85 6.32 -1.91 -6.34
CA PHE A 85 6.78 -0.79 -5.53
C PHE A 85 6.82 -1.15 -4.05
N ASN A 86 7.65 -0.42 -3.31
CA ASN A 86 7.72 -0.52 -1.86
C ASN A 86 6.62 0.35 -1.26
N PHE A 87 5.89 -0.20 -0.32
CA PHE A 87 4.85 0.53 0.39
C PHE A 87 5.10 0.45 1.88
N ILE A 88 5.25 1.61 2.51
CA ILE A 88 5.47 1.72 3.95
C ILE A 88 4.18 2.23 4.58
N PHE A 89 3.61 1.42 5.46
CA PHE A 89 2.36 1.79 6.15
C PHE A 89 2.66 2.23 7.56
N LYS A 90 2.28 3.48 7.88
CA LYS A 90 2.44 4.08 9.22
C LYS A 90 1.06 4.50 9.71
N PRO A 91 0.47 3.73 10.65
CA PRO A 91 -0.91 3.98 11.08
C PRO A 91 -1.17 5.36 11.70
N GLU A 92 -0.16 5.96 12.29
CA GLU A 92 -0.32 7.22 13.01
C GLU A 92 -0.27 8.46 12.14
N SER A 93 0.11 8.35 10.89
CA SER A 93 0.32 9.53 10.05
C SER A 93 -0.91 9.97 9.25
#